data_66533ecc4c64afd9ba3421c938f8bbca
#
_entry.id   66533ecc4c64afd9ba3421c938f8bbca
#
_cell.length_a   1.000
_cell.length_b   1.000
_cell.length_c   1.000
_cell.angle_alpha   90.00
_cell.angle_beta   90.00
_cell.angle_gamma   90.00
#
_symmetry.space_group_name_H-M   'P 1'
#
loop_
_entity.id
_entity.type
_entity.pdbx_description
1 polymer ?
#
loop_
_entity_poly.entity_id
_entity_poly.type
_entity_poly.pdbx_seq_one_letter_code
_entity_poly.pdbx_strand_id
1 'polypeptide(L)'
;MNKLVRNLLVALWVVAMAMGGTLLLINSRLSAPPPGIPVGKAAPDLEFTAHDGRKIRLKDYIGRPVFLVTVPQLNDDAVRVCESLKEQMGFLEAAGGKVFLLANTDVATAKAFHASGKLNFPVLVDLRGSVAHTFGAEKNRIETIVVDAKGMVKFHIRDVDIRHHGPQLLAFARTCNDEVAAARSKGIGKPVEPISIQDAITGKMTPLYGDRSQKATLAIFMSTLCPCSNAYNERVRELTVLAAKRGLRTTIIYANADETIDNVITHAKQSGFVGPVLHDADQVGMKHLKAAVTPEAFLMDQQGILRYAGRIDDRREQELVKNAVLNKAIDAVLSGKKLPEAEPAFGCAITAKR
;
A
#
# COMPACT_ATOMS: atom_id res chain seq x y z
N MET A 1 -55.67 1.79 45.27
CA MET A 1 -54.96 2.86 44.59
C MET A 1 -55.97 3.68 43.80
N ASN A 2 -56.14 4.94 44.12
CA ASN A 2 -57.20 5.81 43.59
C ASN A 2 -56.94 6.03 42.06
N LYS A 3 -57.99 6.03 41.24
CA LYS A 3 -57.93 6.18 39.78
C LYS A 3 -57.12 7.45 39.39
N LEU A 4 -57.20 8.51 40.20
CA LEU A 4 -56.50 9.79 40.03
C LEU A 4 -54.95 9.57 40.15
N VAL A 5 -54.48 8.84 41.13
CA VAL A 5 -53.07 8.55 41.38
C VAL A 5 -52.47 7.71 40.27
N ARG A 6 -53.24 6.74 39.77
CA ARG A 6 -52.80 5.89 38.64
C ARG A 6 -52.65 6.72 37.35
N ASN A 7 -53.59 7.61 37.07
CA ASN A 7 -53.53 8.44 35.88
C ASN A 7 -52.39 9.48 35.97
N LEU A 8 -52.08 9.99 37.16
CA LEU A 8 -50.97 10.90 37.41
C LEU A 8 -49.61 10.20 37.18
N LEU A 9 -49.48 8.95 37.67
CA LEU A 9 -48.27 8.14 37.48
C LEU A 9 -48.02 7.78 36.00
N VAL A 10 -49.12 7.46 35.30
CA VAL A 10 -49.03 7.19 33.84
C VAL A 10 -48.63 8.45 33.06
N ALA A 11 -49.20 9.63 33.42
CA ALA A 11 -48.84 10.90 32.80
C ALA A 11 -47.37 11.27 33.07
N LEU A 12 -46.90 11.10 34.30
CA LEU A 12 -45.47 11.29 34.65
C LEU A 12 -44.54 10.33 33.89
N TRP A 13 -44.95 9.07 33.71
CA TRP A 13 -44.14 8.10 32.95
C TRP A 13 -44.07 8.43 31.45
N VAL A 14 -45.17 8.91 30.86
CA VAL A 14 -45.20 9.37 29.45
C VAL A 14 -44.33 10.61 29.25
N VAL A 15 -44.36 11.56 30.20
CA VAL A 15 -43.50 12.74 30.15
C VAL A 15 -42.03 12.38 30.32
N ALA A 16 -41.69 11.47 31.22
CA ALA A 16 -40.33 10.97 31.41
C ALA A 16 -39.80 10.23 30.19
N MET A 17 -40.65 9.43 29.53
CA MET A 17 -40.30 8.74 28.28
C MET A 17 -40.14 9.75 27.15
N ALA A 18 -40.99 10.75 27.04
CA ALA A 18 -40.86 11.80 26.01
C ALA A 18 -39.60 12.67 26.23
N MET A 19 -39.29 13.03 27.46
CA MET A 19 -38.07 13.78 27.82
C MET A 19 -36.80 12.89 27.61
N GLY A 20 -36.83 11.63 28.00
CA GLY A 20 -35.75 10.70 27.79
C GLY A 20 -35.52 10.43 26.30
N GLY A 21 -36.57 10.26 25.51
CA GLY A 21 -36.51 10.15 24.07
C GLY A 21 -35.97 11.41 23.39
N THR A 22 -36.37 12.58 23.84
CA THR A 22 -35.87 13.88 23.33
C THR A 22 -34.41 14.08 23.71
N LEU A 23 -33.98 13.67 24.90
CA LEU A 23 -32.61 13.76 25.36
C LEU A 23 -31.71 12.80 24.57
N LEU A 24 -32.17 11.57 24.26
CA LEU A 24 -31.49 10.61 23.41
C LEU A 24 -31.37 11.12 21.97
N LEU A 25 -32.41 11.75 21.41
CA LEU A 25 -32.38 12.34 20.08
C LEU A 25 -31.47 13.57 20.00
N ILE A 26 -31.42 14.39 21.05
CA ILE A 26 -30.52 15.55 21.15
C ILE A 26 -29.07 15.03 21.28
N ASN A 27 -28.83 14.04 22.11
CA ASN A 27 -27.49 13.46 22.27
C ASN A 27 -27.01 12.75 20.99
N SER A 28 -27.89 12.07 20.25
CA SER A 28 -27.55 11.47 18.97
C SER A 28 -27.29 12.53 17.86
N ARG A 29 -27.93 13.70 17.92
CA ARG A 29 -27.64 14.83 17.02
C ARG A 29 -26.36 15.57 17.38
N LEU A 30 -25.98 15.61 18.66
CA LEU A 30 -24.75 16.24 19.14
C LEU A 30 -23.52 15.34 18.89
N SER A 31 -23.70 14.05 18.65
CA SER A 31 -22.65 13.08 18.38
C SER A 31 -22.55 12.66 16.90
N ALA A 32 -23.30 13.30 16.00
CA ALA A 32 -23.11 13.03 14.57
C ALA A 32 -21.71 13.50 14.14
N PRO A 33 -20.90 12.63 13.52
CA PRO A 33 -19.58 13.02 13.06
C PRO A 33 -19.70 14.18 12.07
N PRO A 34 -18.68 15.07 12.02
CA PRO A 34 -18.71 16.20 11.10
C PRO A 34 -18.83 15.69 9.65
N PRO A 35 -19.52 16.44 8.78
CA PRO A 35 -19.61 16.10 7.38
C PRO A 35 -18.19 16.15 6.80
N GLY A 36 -17.72 15.01 6.36
CA GLY A 36 -16.39 14.85 5.74
C GLY A 36 -16.51 14.32 4.31
N ILE A 37 -15.37 14.00 3.74
CA ILE A 37 -15.33 13.41 2.40
C ILE A 37 -15.99 12.03 2.46
N PRO A 38 -17.07 11.79 1.71
CA PRO A 38 -17.75 10.51 1.71
C PRO A 38 -16.84 9.38 1.19
N VAL A 39 -17.04 8.17 1.72
CA VAL A 39 -16.46 6.96 1.14
C VAL A 39 -16.86 6.86 -0.34
N GLY A 40 -15.92 6.49 -1.19
CA GLY A 40 -16.08 6.42 -2.65
C GLY A 40 -15.80 7.74 -3.38
N LYS A 41 -15.40 8.81 -2.70
CA LYS A 41 -14.97 10.07 -3.32
C LYS A 41 -13.45 10.20 -3.30
N ALA A 42 -12.91 10.99 -4.23
CA ALA A 42 -11.48 11.27 -4.29
C ALA A 42 -11.01 11.99 -3.03
N ALA A 43 -9.90 11.57 -2.47
CA ALA A 43 -9.21 12.31 -1.43
C ALA A 43 -8.63 13.60 -2.02
N PRO A 44 -8.69 14.74 -1.29
CA PRO A 44 -8.12 16.00 -1.77
C PRO A 44 -6.59 15.92 -1.85
N ASP A 45 -6.00 16.72 -2.72
CA ASP A 45 -4.55 16.89 -2.78
C ASP A 45 -4.06 17.72 -1.59
N LEU A 46 -3.76 17.04 -0.49
CA LEU A 46 -3.30 17.64 0.75
C LEU A 46 -1.79 17.55 0.87
N GLU A 47 -1.19 18.63 1.36
CA GLU A 47 0.23 18.67 1.73
C GLU A 47 0.34 18.73 3.26
N PHE A 48 1.21 17.89 3.79
CA PHE A 48 1.49 17.77 5.21
C PHE A 48 2.93 18.16 5.51
N THR A 49 3.19 18.61 6.73
CA THR A 49 4.55 18.69 7.26
C THR A 49 4.78 17.49 8.18
N ALA A 50 5.81 16.71 7.91
CA ALA A 50 6.19 15.57 8.76
C ALA A 50 7.01 16.05 9.98
N HIS A 51 7.14 15.17 10.99
CA HIS A 51 7.93 15.39 12.19
C HIS A 51 9.41 15.78 11.94
N ASP A 52 9.95 15.42 10.77
CA ASP A 52 11.33 15.75 10.35
C ASP A 52 11.41 16.98 9.45
N GLY A 53 10.29 17.70 9.28
CA GLY A 53 10.18 18.92 8.49
C GLY A 53 9.94 18.69 6.98
N ARG A 54 9.98 17.45 6.50
CA ARG A 54 9.69 17.16 5.09
C ARG A 54 8.23 17.44 4.75
N LYS A 55 8.02 17.90 3.51
CA LYS A 55 6.68 18.05 2.92
C LYS A 55 6.25 16.74 2.29
N ILE A 56 5.05 16.28 2.62
CA ILE A 56 4.45 15.04 2.13
C ILE A 56 3.11 15.39 1.51
N ARG A 57 2.92 15.02 0.24
CA ARG A 57 1.63 15.19 -0.45
C ARG A 57 0.93 13.86 -0.57
N LEU A 58 -0.36 13.84 -0.30
CA LEU A 58 -1.16 12.61 -0.36
C LEU A 58 -1.15 11.98 -1.77
N LYS A 59 -1.17 12.80 -2.81
CA LYS A 59 -1.13 12.35 -4.21
C LYS A 59 0.15 11.61 -4.60
N ASP A 60 1.26 11.87 -3.91
CA ASP A 60 2.54 11.18 -4.18
C ASP A 60 2.49 9.70 -3.78
N TYR A 61 1.42 9.30 -3.10
CA TYR A 61 1.15 7.93 -2.67
C TYR A 61 0.03 7.24 -3.45
N ILE A 62 -0.49 7.85 -4.52
CA ILE A 62 -1.40 7.17 -5.45
C ILE A 62 -0.67 5.96 -6.05
N GLY A 63 -1.35 4.82 -6.10
CA GLY A 63 -0.78 3.53 -6.50
C GLY A 63 -0.67 2.54 -5.34
N ARG A 64 -0.88 3.00 -4.09
CA ARG A 64 -0.89 2.17 -2.88
C ARG A 64 -1.97 2.62 -1.91
N PRO A 65 -2.46 1.74 -1.02
CA PRO A 65 -3.33 2.16 0.07
C PRO A 65 -2.57 3.01 1.10
N VAL A 66 -3.19 4.12 1.49
CA VAL A 66 -2.68 5.03 2.52
C VAL A 66 -3.61 4.98 3.73
N PHE A 67 -3.03 4.84 4.91
CA PHE A 67 -3.72 4.85 6.19
C PHE A 67 -3.34 6.10 6.95
N LEU A 68 -4.29 7.04 7.07
CA LEU A 68 -4.16 8.25 7.88
C LEU A 68 -4.78 7.97 9.25
N VAL A 69 -3.97 7.64 10.24
CA VAL A 69 -4.42 7.41 11.61
C VAL A 69 -4.45 8.75 12.34
N THR A 70 -5.64 9.28 12.60
CA THR A 70 -5.82 10.57 13.27
C THR A 70 -5.67 10.42 14.79
N VAL A 71 -4.86 11.27 15.38
CA VAL A 71 -4.60 11.26 16.82
C VAL A 71 -4.83 12.68 17.37
N PRO A 72 -5.96 12.92 18.03
CA PRO A 72 -6.30 14.26 18.53
C PRO A 72 -5.39 14.72 19.68
N GLN A 73 -4.84 13.78 20.46
CA GLN A 73 -3.92 14.05 21.57
C GLN A 73 -2.83 12.97 21.61
N LEU A 74 -1.60 13.38 21.89
CA LEU A 74 -0.46 12.45 22.06
C LEU A 74 -0.41 11.90 23.50
N ASN A 75 -1.44 11.14 23.86
CA ASN A 75 -1.66 10.52 25.16
C ASN A 75 -1.34 9.00 25.14
N ASP A 76 -1.66 8.30 26.21
CA ASP A 76 -1.42 6.85 26.35
C ASP A 76 -2.13 6.03 25.26
N ASP A 77 -3.30 6.43 24.83
CA ASP A 77 -4.01 5.74 23.74
C ASP A 77 -3.29 5.92 22.39
N ALA A 78 -2.74 7.11 22.16
CA ALA A 78 -1.86 7.35 21.01
C ALA A 78 -0.61 6.47 21.05
N VAL A 79 0.01 6.30 22.22
CA VAL A 79 1.17 5.41 22.39
C VAL A 79 0.77 3.96 22.09
N ARG A 80 -0.32 3.46 22.67
CA ARG A 80 -0.78 2.07 22.45
C ARG A 80 -1.12 1.78 21.00
N VAL A 81 -1.79 2.72 20.31
CA VAL A 81 -2.09 2.54 18.88
C VAL A 81 -0.81 2.51 18.05
N CYS A 82 0.17 3.36 18.37
CA CYS A 82 1.47 3.36 17.70
C CYS A 82 2.25 2.06 17.93
N GLU A 83 2.20 1.48 19.12
CA GLU A 83 2.80 0.17 19.42
C GLU A 83 2.18 -0.94 18.56
N SER A 84 0.85 -1.01 18.51
CA SER A 84 0.13 -1.98 17.66
C SER A 84 0.46 -1.80 16.18
N LEU A 85 0.57 -0.57 15.69
CA LEU A 85 0.97 -0.28 14.31
C LEU A 85 2.41 -0.70 14.05
N LYS A 86 3.32 -0.35 14.96
CA LYS A 86 4.76 -0.62 14.85
C LYS A 86 5.07 -2.12 14.71
N GLU A 87 4.37 -2.96 15.47
CA GLU A 87 4.47 -4.41 15.38
C GLU A 87 4.06 -4.96 14.01
N GLN A 88 3.13 -4.29 13.33
CA GLN A 88 2.59 -4.73 12.05
C GLN A 88 3.18 -4.00 10.84
N MET A 89 4.07 -3.02 11.03
CA MET A 89 4.56 -2.17 9.92
C MET A 89 5.21 -2.98 8.80
N GLY A 90 6.03 -3.99 9.13
CA GLY A 90 6.63 -4.85 8.11
C GLY A 90 5.59 -5.57 7.25
N PHE A 91 4.49 -6.03 7.85
CA PHE A 91 3.41 -6.69 7.12
C PHE A 91 2.54 -5.68 6.34
N LEU A 92 2.31 -4.49 6.90
CA LEU A 92 1.56 -3.42 6.23
C LEU A 92 2.31 -2.90 5.00
N GLU A 93 3.61 -2.67 5.12
CA GLU A 93 4.47 -2.30 3.99
C GLU A 93 4.57 -3.41 2.95
N ALA A 94 4.73 -4.67 3.40
CA ALA A 94 4.71 -5.85 2.52
C ALA A 94 3.36 -6.00 1.79
N ALA A 95 2.26 -5.55 2.40
CA ALA A 95 0.96 -5.45 1.74
C ALA A 95 0.80 -4.14 0.93
N GLY A 96 1.89 -3.40 0.66
CA GLY A 96 1.89 -2.16 -0.11
C GLY A 96 1.28 -0.97 0.60
N GLY A 97 0.87 -1.10 1.86
CA GLY A 97 0.25 -0.03 2.63
C GLY A 97 1.26 1.03 3.10
N LYS A 98 0.82 2.30 3.16
CA LYS A 98 1.58 3.38 3.77
C LYS A 98 0.81 3.95 4.96
N VAL A 99 1.45 3.94 6.13
CA VAL A 99 0.86 4.45 7.36
C VAL A 99 1.43 5.82 7.67
N PHE A 100 0.55 6.74 8.04
CA PHE A 100 0.87 8.05 8.58
C PHE A 100 0.08 8.28 9.87
N LEU A 101 0.74 8.73 10.91
CA LEU A 101 0.07 9.24 12.10
C LEU A 101 -0.21 10.72 11.87
N LEU A 102 -1.47 11.12 11.87
CA LEU A 102 -1.90 12.51 11.72
C LEU A 102 -2.23 13.08 13.11
N ALA A 103 -1.31 13.86 13.67
CA ALA A 103 -1.38 14.33 15.04
C ALA A 103 -1.71 15.81 15.12
N ASN A 104 -2.68 16.15 15.98
CA ASN A 104 -2.99 17.55 16.30
C ASN A 104 -1.91 18.14 17.24
N THR A 105 -0.79 18.55 16.64
CA THR A 105 0.38 19.03 17.35
C THR A 105 1.26 19.90 16.44
N ASP A 106 2.34 20.45 16.99
CA ASP A 106 3.39 21.14 16.25
C ASP A 106 4.54 20.20 15.85
N VAL A 107 5.47 20.69 15.00
CA VAL A 107 6.60 19.91 14.48
C VAL A 107 7.55 19.45 15.59
N ALA A 108 7.83 20.31 16.59
CA ALA A 108 8.78 19.99 17.65
C ALA A 108 8.23 18.86 18.53
N THR A 109 6.97 18.95 18.92
CA THR A 109 6.29 17.92 19.71
C THR A 109 6.13 16.62 18.90
N ALA A 110 5.78 16.69 17.61
CA ALA A 110 5.72 15.52 16.72
C ALA A 110 7.08 14.81 16.63
N LYS A 111 8.18 15.57 16.53
CA LYS A 111 9.54 15.03 16.48
C LYS A 111 9.93 14.34 17.79
N ALA A 112 9.63 14.97 18.93
CA ALA A 112 9.88 14.37 20.24
C ALA A 112 9.08 13.08 20.44
N PHE A 113 7.81 13.07 20.07
CA PHE A 113 6.94 11.90 20.15
C PHE A 113 7.44 10.76 19.23
N HIS A 114 7.80 11.06 17.98
CA HIS A 114 8.37 10.08 17.07
C HIS A 114 9.64 9.44 17.63
N ALA A 115 10.55 10.25 18.17
CA ALA A 115 11.83 9.78 18.74
C ALA A 115 11.62 8.93 20.01
N SER A 116 10.78 9.38 20.96
CA SER A 116 10.49 8.65 22.20
C SER A 116 9.82 7.31 21.95
N GLY A 117 8.87 7.25 21.00
CA GLY A 117 8.18 6.02 20.59
C GLY A 117 9.01 5.12 19.68
N LYS A 118 10.19 5.57 19.21
CA LYS A 118 11.01 4.88 18.20
C LYS A 118 10.13 4.42 17.02
N LEU A 119 9.31 5.34 16.51
CA LEU A 119 8.35 5.02 15.46
C LEU A 119 9.07 4.77 14.14
N ASN A 120 8.63 3.77 13.38
CA ASN A 120 9.14 3.41 12.06
C ASN A 120 8.23 3.92 10.92
N PHE A 121 7.33 4.84 11.23
CA PHE A 121 6.45 5.52 10.28
C PHE A 121 6.34 7.03 10.61
N PRO A 122 6.05 7.88 9.60
CA PRO A 122 6.03 9.33 9.80
C PRO A 122 4.86 9.80 10.68
N VAL A 123 5.14 10.81 11.51
CA VAL A 123 4.12 11.60 12.19
C VAL A 123 3.92 12.89 11.39
N LEU A 124 2.69 13.12 10.93
CA LEU A 124 2.27 14.30 10.19
C LEU A 124 1.63 15.29 11.15
N VAL A 125 1.94 16.56 10.96
CA VAL A 125 1.42 17.66 11.78
C VAL A 125 0.09 18.13 11.20
N ASP A 126 -0.95 18.11 12.03
CA ASP A 126 -2.27 18.67 11.73
C ASP A 126 -2.69 19.67 12.81
N LEU A 127 -2.01 20.80 12.81
CA LEU A 127 -2.27 21.84 13.81
C LEU A 127 -3.74 22.27 13.77
N ARG A 128 -4.44 22.17 14.91
CA ARG A 128 -5.87 22.38 15.10
C ARG A 128 -6.79 21.30 14.50
N GLY A 129 -6.25 20.17 14.00
CA GLY A 129 -7.05 19.06 13.47
C GLY A 129 -7.83 19.43 12.19
N SER A 130 -7.36 20.41 11.42
CA SER A 130 -8.07 20.91 10.24
C SER A 130 -8.16 19.87 9.13
N VAL A 131 -7.13 19.08 8.95
CA VAL A 131 -7.08 18.02 7.94
C VAL A 131 -7.95 16.83 8.36
N ALA A 132 -7.83 16.40 9.62
CA ALA A 132 -8.70 15.34 10.17
C ALA A 132 -10.17 15.73 10.02
N HIS A 133 -10.52 16.98 10.32
CA HIS A 133 -11.86 17.52 10.12
C HIS A 133 -12.32 17.49 8.65
N THR A 134 -11.42 17.76 7.70
CA THR A 134 -11.73 17.68 6.25
C THR A 134 -12.20 16.28 5.85
N PHE A 135 -11.65 15.24 6.47
CA PHE A 135 -12.11 13.85 6.28
C PHE A 135 -13.32 13.49 7.15
N GLY A 136 -13.79 14.38 8.02
CA GLY A 136 -14.90 14.11 8.92
C GLY A 136 -14.52 13.30 10.15
N ALA A 137 -13.25 13.33 10.55
CA ALA A 137 -12.80 12.72 11.79
C ALA A 137 -13.23 13.59 13.01
N GLU A 138 -13.59 12.90 14.08
CA GLU A 138 -14.02 13.56 15.34
C GLU A 138 -12.80 14.06 16.12
N LYS A 139 -12.97 15.23 16.78
CA LYS A 139 -11.88 15.92 17.48
C LYS A 139 -11.29 15.15 18.67
N ASN A 140 -12.04 14.21 19.23
CA ASN A 140 -11.69 13.54 20.49
C ASN A 140 -11.51 12.03 20.35
N ARG A 141 -11.44 11.51 19.12
CA ARG A 141 -11.32 10.07 18.86
C ARG A 141 -10.13 9.78 17.96
N ILE A 142 -9.52 8.62 18.18
CA ILE A 142 -8.58 8.04 17.23
C ILE A 142 -9.41 7.35 16.15
N GLU A 143 -9.20 7.75 14.90
CA GLU A 143 -9.90 7.21 13.75
C GLU A 143 -8.90 6.93 12.63
N THR A 144 -9.30 6.17 11.62
CA THR A 144 -8.43 5.96 10.46
C THR A 144 -9.19 6.16 9.17
N ILE A 145 -8.65 7.04 8.34
CA ILE A 145 -9.08 7.23 6.97
C ILE A 145 -8.20 6.33 6.09
N VAL A 146 -8.83 5.49 5.28
CA VAL A 146 -8.15 4.63 4.30
C VAL A 146 -8.39 5.20 2.92
N VAL A 147 -7.31 5.59 2.24
CA VAL A 147 -7.32 6.02 0.85
C VAL A 147 -6.76 4.86 0.02
N ASP A 148 -7.49 4.42 -0.98
CA ASP A 148 -7.07 3.30 -1.83
C ASP A 148 -5.98 3.70 -2.85
N ALA A 149 -5.48 2.72 -3.59
CA ALA A 149 -4.46 2.93 -4.61
C ALA A 149 -4.90 3.85 -5.78
N LYS A 150 -6.18 4.16 -5.89
CA LYS A 150 -6.73 5.10 -6.89
C LYS A 150 -6.87 6.52 -6.34
N GLY A 151 -6.50 6.73 -5.07
CA GLY A 151 -6.67 8.01 -4.38
C GLY A 151 -8.09 8.27 -3.90
N MET A 152 -8.93 7.22 -3.80
CA MET A 152 -10.31 7.33 -3.32
C MET A 152 -10.38 7.02 -1.83
N VAL A 153 -11.19 7.77 -1.07
CA VAL A 153 -11.51 7.40 0.32
C VAL A 153 -12.30 6.09 0.30
N LYS A 154 -11.65 5.01 0.75
CA LYS A 154 -12.21 3.66 0.68
C LYS A 154 -12.95 3.28 1.96
N PHE A 155 -12.38 3.64 3.12
CA PHE A 155 -12.95 3.39 4.42
C PHE A 155 -12.71 4.57 5.35
N HIS A 156 -13.61 4.74 6.30
CA HIS A 156 -13.43 5.60 7.46
C HIS A 156 -13.71 4.75 8.71
N ILE A 157 -12.64 4.34 9.39
CA ILE A 157 -12.70 3.46 10.56
C ILE A 157 -12.82 4.34 11.78
N ARG A 158 -14.03 4.40 12.39
CA ARG A 158 -14.33 5.18 13.58
C ARG A 158 -14.18 4.39 14.88
N ASP A 159 -14.40 3.07 14.82
CA ASP A 159 -14.23 2.18 15.95
C ASP A 159 -12.86 1.49 15.85
N VAL A 160 -11.83 2.23 16.26
CA VAL A 160 -10.46 1.75 16.31
C VAL A 160 -10.27 0.88 17.54
N ASP A 161 -9.92 -0.40 17.34
CA ASP A 161 -9.42 -1.23 18.43
C ASP A 161 -7.95 -0.84 18.69
N ILE A 162 -7.75 0.01 19.70
CA ILE A 162 -6.45 0.61 20.00
C ILE A 162 -5.34 -0.44 20.17
N ARG A 163 -5.66 -1.63 20.70
CA ARG A 163 -4.68 -2.70 20.92
C ARG A 163 -4.40 -3.56 19.70
N HIS A 164 -5.37 -3.66 18.78
CA HIS A 164 -5.27 -4.52 17.59
C HIS A 164 -5.41 -3.74 16.29
N HIS A 165 -5.14 -2.44 16.32
CA HIS A 165 -5.31 -1.59 15.15
C HIS A 165 -4.38 -1.95 13.99
N GLY A 166 -3.14 -2.35 14.29
CA GLY A 166 -2.21 -2.84 13.27
C GLY A 166 -2.74 -4.03 12.47
N PRO A 167 -3.19 -5.14 13.12
CA PRO A 167 -3.87 -6.24 12.44
C PRO A 167 -5.13 -5.82 11.67
N GLN A 168 -5.93 -4.88 12.21
CA GLN A 168 -7.10 -4.34 11.54
C GLN A 168 -6.70 -3.65 10.22
N LEU A 169 -5.70 -2.77 10.22
CA LEU A 169 -5.23 -2.11 9.01
C LEU A 169 -4.64 -3.09 8.01
N LEU A 170 -3.98 -4.15 8.47
CA LEU A 170 -3.45 -5.17 7.57
C LEU A 170 -4.55 -5.89 6.79
N ALA A 171 -5.71 -6.15 7.40
CA ALA A 171 -6.87 -6.70 6.71
C ALA A 171 -7.36 -5.75 5.60
N PHE A 172 -7.46 -4.44 5.88
CA PHE A 172 -7.83 -3.44 4.88
C PHE A 172 -6.78 -3.30 3.76
N ALA A 173 -5.49 -3.35 4.10
CA ALA A 173 -4.43 -3.31 3.09
C ALA A 173 -4.54 -4.46 2.09
N ARG A 174 -4.83 -5.66 2.57
CA ARG A 174 -5.06 -6.85 1.72
C ARG A 174 -6.27 -6.64 0.80
N THR A 175 -7.39 -6.18 1.33
CA THR A 175 -8.60 -5.90 0.54
C THR A 175 -8.32 -4.88 -0.57
N CYS A 176 -7.60 -3.79 -0.28
CA CYS A 176 -7.23 -2.80 -1.29
C CYS A 176 -6.31 -3.38 -2.37
N ASN A 177 -5.41 -4.30 -1.99
CA ASN A 177 -4.51 -4.96 -2.94
C ASN A 177 -5.22 -5.99 -3.81
N ASP A 178 -6.18 -6.74 -3.27
CA ASP A 178 -6.98 -7.70 -4.03
C ASP A 178 -7.77 -7.01 -5.15
N GLU A 179 -8.28 -5.81 -4.92
CA GLU A 179 -8.94 -5.00 -5.94
C GLU A 179 -7.97 -4.53 -7.04
N VAL A 180 -6.74 -4.15 -6.66
CA VAL A 180 -5.69 -3.78 -7.62
C VAL A 180 -5.27 -5.00 -8.43
N ALA A 181 -5.12 -6.16 -7.79
CA ALA A 181 -4.79 -7.42 -8.45
C ALA A 181 -5.91 -7.85 -9.42
N ALA A 182 -7.17 -7.75 -9.02
CA ALA A 182 -8.31 -8.03 -9.88
C ALA A 182 -8.35 -7.08 -11.10
N ALA A 183 -7.98 -5.81 -10.92
CA ALA A 183 -7.87 -4.86 -12.03
C ALA A 183 -6.70 -5.20 -12.98
N ARG A 184 -5.61 -5.78 -12.46
CA ARG A 184 -4.44 -6.24 -13.24
C ARG A 184 -4.69 -7.57 -13.93
N SER A 185 -5.43 -8.49 -13.33
CA SER A 185 -5.78 -9.78 -13.94
C SER A 185 -6.47 -9.60 -15.30
N LYS A 186 -7.10 -8.44 -15.56
CA LYS A 186 -7.64 -8.08 -16.85
C LYS A 186 -6.60 -7.96 -17.98
N GLY A 187 -5.31 -7.88 -17.66
CA GLY A 187 -4.20 -7.91 -18.62
C GLY A 187 -3.64 -9.31 -18.88
N ILE A 188 -3.89 -10.27 -17.98
CA ILE A 188 -3.45 -11.66 -18.16
C ILE A 188 -4.19 -12.28 -19.34
N GLY A 189 -3.46 -13.00 -20.19
CA GLY A 189 -3.98 -13.58 -21.43
C GLY A 189 -3.95 -12.63 -22.62
N LYS A 190 -3.55 -11.35 -22.45
CA LYS A 190 -3.42 -10.37 -23.53
C LYS A 190 -1.96 -10.22 -23.98
N PRO A 191 -1.72 -9.87 -25.27
CA PRO A 191 -0.40 -9.54 -25.73
C PRO A 191 0.11 -8.26 -25.04
N VAL A 192 1.39 -8.26 -24.72
CA VAL A 192 2.13 -7.09 -24.27
C VAL A 192 2.68 -6.38 -25.50
N GLU A 193 2.34 -5.11 -25.70
CA GLU A 193 2.87 -4.34 -26.83
C GLU A 193 4.40 -4.23 -26.75
N PRO A 194 5.11 -4.26 -27.87
CA PRO A 194 6.56 -4.09 -27.89
C PRO A 194 6.98 -2.71 -27.43
N ILE A 195 7.76 -2.66 -26.36
CA ILE A 195 8.38 -1.41 -25.90
C ILE A 195 9.87 -1.68 -25.64
N SER A 196 10.68 -0.64 -25.74
CA SER A 196 12.10 -0.67 -25.40
C SER A 196 12.39 0.37 -24.31
N ILE A 197 13.28 0.00 -23.40
CA ILE A 197 13.71 0.83 -22.26
C ILE A 197 15.24 0.87 -22.29
N GLN A 198 15.84 1.93 -21.81
CA GLN A 198 17.29 2.04 -21.78
C GLN A 198 17.89 1.02 -20.80
N ASP A 199 18.79 0.19 -21.30
CA ASP A 199 19.61 -0.68 -20.46
C ASP A 199 20.67 0.18 -19.75
N ALA A 200 20.66 0.13 -18.41
CA ALA A 200 21.50 0.96 -17.56
C ALA A 200 23.00 0.63 -17.71
N ILE A 201 23.33 -0.63 -18.05
CA ILE A 201 24.71 -1.10 -18.16
C ILE A 201 25.30 -0.77 -19.54
N THR A 202 24.52 -0.96 -20.59
CA THR A 202 25.02 -0.80 -21.98
C THR A 202 24.65 0.54 -22.60
N GLY A 203 23.73 1.30 -22.02
CA GLY A 203 23.16 2.54 -22.55
C GLY A 203 22.25 2.35 -23.77
N LYS A 204 22.04 1.11 -24.25
CA LYS A 204 21.26 0.82 -25.45
C LYS A 204 19.76 0.69 -25.12
N MET A 205 18.92 1.11 -26.07
CA MET A 205 17.47 0.81 -26.01
C MET A 205 17.28 -0.70 -26.18
N THR A 206 16.71 -1.32 -25.19
CA THR A 206 16.58 -2.77 -25.06
C THR A 206 15.11 -3.14 -24.96
N PRO A 207 14.63 -4.11 -25.77
CA PRO A 207 13.25 -4.56 -25.69
C PRO A 207 12.89 -5.12 -24.31
N LEU A 208 11.70 -4.81 -23.81
CA LEU A 208 11.18 -5.28 -22.53
C LEU A 208 11.16 -6.81 -22.48
N TYR A 209 10.73 -7.45 -23.55
CA TYR A 209 10.74 -8.89 -23.67
C TYR A 209 11.57 -9.35 -24.89
N GLY A 210 12.02 -10.60 -24.85
CA GLY A 210 12.91 -11.16 -25.86
C GLY A 210 12.25 -11.44 -27.21
N ASP A 211 13.06 -11.88 -28.15
CA ASP A 211 12.58 -12.46 -29.38
C ASP A 211 12.06 -13.91 -29.16
N ARG A 212 11.55 -14.52 -30.20
CA ARG A 212 11.00 -15.87 -30.12
C ARG A 212 12.04 -16.99 -29.89
N SER A 213 13.33 -16.63 -29.74
CA SER A 213 14.38 -17.61 -29.39
C SER A 213 14.29 -18.03 -27.91
N GLN A 214 13.73 -17.16 -27.05
CA GLN A 214 13.49 -17.49 -25.66
C GLN A 214 12.11 -18.10 -25.47
N LYS A 215 12.02 -19.08 -24.56
CA LYS A 215 10.75 -19.77 -24.24
C LYS A 215 9.75 -18.87 -23.52
N ALA A 216 10.23 -17.90 -22.76
CA ALA A 216 9.45 -16.92 -22.06
C ALA A 216 10.33 -15.75 -21.62
N THR A 217 9.71 -14.64 -21.20
CA THR A 217 10.40 -13.51 -20.58
C THR A 217 9.85 -13.26 -19.19
N LEU A 218 10.74 -13.10 -18.22
CA LEU A 218 10.45 -12.72 -16.86
C LEU A 218 10.94 -11.29 -16.63
N ALA A 219 10.03 -10.34 -16.47
CA ALA A 219 10.32 -8.97 -16.09
C ALA A 219 10.06 -8.77 -14.59
N ILE A 220 11.03 -8.22 -13.86
CA ILE A 220 10.93 -7.99 -12.42
C ILE A 220 11.24 -6.53 -12.13
N PHE A 221 10.26 -5.82 -11.55
CA PHE A 221 10.48 -4.48 -11.03
C PHE A 221 11.16 -4.56 -9.67
N MET A 222 12.32 -3.90 -9.58
CA MET A 222 13.15 -3.82 -8.37
C MET A 222 13.35 -2.35 -7.96
N SER A 223 13.92 -2.13 -6.79
CA SER A 223 14.28 -0.80 -6.31
C SER A 223 15.58 -0.83 -5.54
N THR A 224 16.40 0.20 -5.73
CA THR A 224 17.64 0.41 -4.98
C THR A 224 17.38 0.84 -3.54
N LEU A 225 16.26 1.53 -3.30
CA LEU A 225 15.93 2.18 -2.04
C LEU A 225 14.88 1.44 -1.20
N CYS A 226 14.16 0.48 -1.81
CA CYS A 226 13.08 -0.23 -1.12
C CYS A 226 13.62 -1.39 -0.25
N PRO A 227 13.46 -1.35 1.09
CA PRO A 227 13.90 -2.45 1.95
C PRO A 227 13.21 -3.78 1.63
N CYS A 228 11.95 -3.73 1.15
CA CYS A 228 11.25 -4.93 0.71
C CYS A 228 11.91 -5.53 -0.54
N SER A 229 12.24 -4.68 -1.53
CA SER A 229 12.94 -5.11 -2.75
C SER A 229 14.31 -5.70 -2.42
N ASN A 230 15.09 -5.00 -1.58
CA ASN A 230 16.44 -5.41 -1.22
C ASN A 230 16.48 -6.75 -0.45
N ALA A 231 15.44 -7.06 0.32
CA ALA A 231 15.31 -8.39 0.96
C ALA A 231 15.15 -9.55 -0.05
N TYR A 232 14.81 -9.23 -1.31
CA TYR A 232 14.67 -10.22 -2.39
C TYR A 232 15.90 -10.32 -3.29
N ASN A 233 16.94 -9.48 -3.11
CA ASN A 233 18.09 -9.44 -4.04
C ASN A 233 18.70 -10.84 -4.27
N GLU A 234 18.97 -11.60 -3.22
CA GLU A 234 19.53 -12.95 -3.33
C GLU A 234 18.60 -13.90 -4.10
N ARG A 235 17.31 -13.94 -3.72
CA ARG A 235 16.30 -14.78 -4.39
C ARG A 235 16.11 -14.40 -5.86
N VAL A 236 16.09 -13.10 -6.18
CA VAL A 236 16.00 -12.64 -7.57
C VAL A 236 17.26 -13.02 -8.34
N ARG A 237 18.45 -12.91 -7.74
CA ARG A 237 19.70 -13.40 -8.35
C ARG A 237 19.60 -14.89 -8.70
N GLU A 238 19.23 -15.73 -7.74
CA GLU A 238 19.06 -17.17 -7.97
C GLU A 238 18.01 -17.47 -9.04
N LEU A 239 16.88 -16.73 -8.99
CA LEU A 239 15.79 -16.84 -9.96
C LEU A 239 16.27 -16.49 -11.38
N THR A 240 17.05 -15.40 -11.54
CA THR A 240 17.59 -15.01 -12.86
C THR A 240 18.56 -16.04 -13.43
N VAL A 241 19.41 -16.61 -12.58
CA VAL A 241 20.33 -17.71 -12.98
C VAL A 241 19.54 -18.95 -13.41
N LEU A 242 18.54 -19.35 -12.61
CA LEU A 242 17.71 -20.52 -12.93
C LEU A 242 16.88 -20.29 -14.20
N ALA A 243 16.30 -19.12 -14.37
CA ALA A 243 15.53 -18.74 -15.55
C ALA A 243 16.39 -18.82 -16.82
N ALA A 244 17.60 -18.28 -16.79
CA ALA A 244 18.54 -18.38 -17.93
C ALA A 244 18.86 -19.83 -18.30
N LYS A 245 19.14 -20.71 -17.32
CA LYS A 245 19.36 -22.16 -17.55
C LYS A 245 18.16 -22.85 -18.18
N ARG A 246 16.96 -22.36 -17.97
CA ARG A 246 15.69 -22.89 -18.49
C ARG A 246 15.27 -22.29 -19.84
N GLY A 247 16.06 -21.36 -20.40
CA GLY A 247 15.81 -20.68 -21.67
C GLY A 247 14.83 -19.54 -21.59
N LEU A 248 14.68 -18.93 -20.38
CA LEU A 248 13.95 -17.68 -20.22
C LEU A 248 14.93 -16.51 -20.33
N ARG A 249 14.43 -15.41 -20.90
CA ARG A 249 15.03 -14.08 -20.72
C ARG A 249 14.55 -13.50 -19.39
N THR A 250 15.45 -12.95 -18.60
CA THR A 250 15.10 -12.15 -17.43
C THR A 250 15.45 -10.70 -17.68
N THR A 251 14.58 -9.79 -17.31
CA THR A 251 14.79 -8.34 -17.41
C THR A 251 14.48 -7.71 -16.04
N ILE A 252 15.47 -7.04 -15.47
CA ILE A 252 15.31 -6.31 -14.20
C ILE A 252 15.03 -4.84 -14.51
N ILE A 253 13.98 -4.28 -13.91
CA ILE A 253 13.47 -2.95 -14.24
C ILE A 253 13.48 -2.08 -12.98
N TYR A 254 14.07 -0.90 -13.08
CA TYR A 254 14.06 0.14 -12.07
C TYR A 254 13.26 1.32 -12.58
N ALA A 255 12.17 1.66 -11.89
CA ALA A 255 11.18 2.62 -12.38
C ALA A 255 10.83 3.71 -11.35
N ASN A 256 11.50 3.77 -10.19
CA ASN A 256 11.25 4.84 -9.23
C ASN A 256 11.82 6.18 -9.74
N ALA A 257 11.04 7.23 -9.62
CA ALA A 257 11.41 8.57 -10.10
C ALA A 257 12.62 9.19 -9.37
N ASP A 258 12.93 8.69 -8.18
CA ASP A 258 14.02 9.13 -7.31
C ASP A 258 15.29 8.25 -7.43
N GLU A 259 15.32 7.27 -8.34
CA GLU A 259 16.48 6.42 -8.60
C GLU A 259 17.33 6.99 -9.75
N THR A 260 18.58 7.26 -9.46
CA THR A 260 19.55 7.67 -10.51
C THR A 260 20.12 6.45 -11.24
N ILE A 261 20.54 6.64 -12.48
CA ILE A 261 21.15 5.57 -13.27
C ILE A 261 22.39 4.96 -12.57
N ASP A 262 23.20 5.80 -11.88
CA ASP A 262 24.38 5.33 -11.16
C ASP A 262 24.02 4.43 -9.98
N ASN A 263 22.95 4.77 -9.25
CA ASN A 263 22.44 3.92 -8.17
C ASN A 263 21.93 2.59 -8.71
N VAL A 264 21.23 2.60 -9.84
CA VAL A 264 20.74 1.40 -10.53
C VAL A 264 21.89 0.50 -10.96
N ILE A 265 22.92 1.07 -11.61
CA ILE A 265 24.12 0.33 -12.05
C ILE A 265 24.85 -0.30 -10.85
N THR A 266 25.04 0.49 -9.79
CA THR A 266 25.73 0.03 -8.58
C THR A 266 24.97 -1.11 -7.92
N HIS A 267 23.67 -0.94 -7.71
CA HIS A 267 22.82 -1.95 -7.09
C HIS A 267 22.75 -3.25 -7.92
N ALA A 268 22.57 -3.13 -9.23
CA ALA A 268 22.51 -4.31 -10.12
C ALA A 268 23.82 -5.12 -10.14
N LYS A 269 24.96 -4.43 -10.15
CA LYS A 269 26.28 -5.07 -10.04
C LYS A 269 26.49 -5.79 -8.72
N GLN A 270 26.12 -5.14 -7.60
CA GLN A 270 26.22 -5.74 -6.26
C GLN A 270 25.28 -6.94 -6.11
N SER A 271 24.09 -6.87 -6.68
CA SER A 271 23.09 -7.95 -6.62
C SER A 271 23.42 -9.12 -7.53
N GLY A 272 24.23 -8.95 -8.58
CA GLY A 272 24.65 -10.03 -9.49
C GLY A 272 23.51 -10.61 -10.32
N PHE A 273 22.53 -9.82 -10.73
CA PHE A 273 21.41 -10.25 -11.57
C PHE A 273 21.91 -10.67 -12.98
N VAL A 274 21.29 -11.70 -13.54
CA VAL A 274 21.55 -12.18 -14.90
C VAL A 274 20.47 -11.67 -15.84
N GLY A 275 20.88 -10.96 -16.90
CA GLY A 275 20.01 -10.37 -17.92
C GLY A 275 20.08 -8.85 -17.98
N PRO A 276 19.35 -8.22 -18.93
CA PRO A 276 19.29 -6.78 -19.04
C PRO A 276 18.79 -6.08 -17.76
N VAL A 277 19.40 -4.94 -17.46
CA VAL A 277 19.04 -4.07 -16.36
C VAL A 277 18.51 -2.77 -16.92
N LEU A 278 17.19 -2.58 -16.89
CA LEU A 278 16.53 -1.45 -17.52
C LEU A 278 16.27 -0.33 -16.52
N HIS A 279 16.67 0.90 -16.86
CA HIS A 279 16.32 2.10 -16.13
C HIS A 279 15.13 2.77 -16.80
N ASP A 280 13.96 2.55 -16.26
CA ASP A 280 12.67 3.05 -16.77
C ASP A 280 12.37 4.46 -16.22
N ALA A 281 13.29 5.40 -16.46
CA ALA A 281 13.22 6.76 -15.93
C ALA A 281 11.95 7.54 -16.36
N ASP A 282 11.38 7.21 -17.51
CA ASP A 282 10.13 7.77 -18.00
C ASP A 282 8.88 6.98 -17.61
N GLN A 283 9.09 5.89 -16.88
CA GLN A 283 8.01 5.01 -16.39
C GLN A 283 7.14 4.42 -17.51
N VAL A 284 7.71 4.22 -18.69
CA VAL A 284 7.02 3.64 -19.85
C VAL A 284 6.65 2.19 -19.57
N GLY A 285 7.62 1.38 -19.11
CA GLY A 285 7.40 -0.02 -18.75
C GLY A 285 6.48 -0.17 -17.55
N MET A 286 6.67 0.67 -16.52
CA MET A 286 5.79 0.70 -15.35
C MET A 286 4.33 0.94 -15.74
N LYS A 287 4.06 1.95 -16.56
CA LYS A 287 2.70 2.29 -17.03
C LYS A 287 2.13 1.19 -17.92
N HIS A 288 2.96 0.63 -18.81
CA HIS A 288 2.58 -0.38 -19.77
C HIS A 288 2.16 -1.70 -19.10
N LEU A 289 2.98 -2.20 -18.17
CA LEU A 289 2.69 -3.40 -17.38
C LEU A 289 1.78 -3.13 -16.17
N LYS A 290 1.47 -1.85 -15.89
CA LYS A 290 0.74 -1.41 -14.70
C LYS A 290 1.39 -1.88 -13.40
N ALA A 291 2.73 -1.88 -13.38
CA ALA A 291 3.49 -2.19 -12.18
C ALA A 291 3.25 -1.12 -11.11
N ALA A 292 3.16 -1.52 -9.85
CA ALA A 292 2.83 -0.58 -8.78
C ALA A 292 3.74 -0.69 -7.56
N VAL A 293 4.38 -1.83 -7.35
CA VAL A 293 5.24 -2.07 -6.17
C VAL A 293 6.55 -2.72 -6.59
N THR A 294 7.53 -2.71 -5.67
CA THR A 294 8.79 -3.44 -5.83
C THR A 294 9.04 -4.32 -4.58
N PRO A 295 9.36 -5.64 -4.77
CA PRO A 295 9.48 -6.32 -6.05
C PRO A 295 8.13 -6.72 -6.65
N GLU A 296 7.99 -6.69 -7.97
CA GLU A 296 6.82 -7.21 -8.69
C GLU A 296 7.26 -7.92 -9.96
N ALA A 297 6.71 -9.12 -10.22
CA ALA A 297 7.09 -9.98 -11.33
C ALA A 297 6.00 -10.06 -12.40
N PHE A 298 6.42 -10.07 -13.67
CA PHE A 298 5.58 -10.22 -14.85
C PHE A 298 6.20 -11.32 -15.75
N LEU A 299 5.41 -12.33 -16.10
CA LEU A 299 5.86 -13.42 -16.95
C LEU A 299 5.08 -13.41 -18.27
N MET A 300 5.79 -13.27 -19.36
CA MET A 300 5.27 -13.33 -20.72
C MET A 300 5.74 -14.63 -21.39
N ASP A 301 4.86 -15.28 -22.14
CA ASP A 301 5.26 -16.45 -22.93
C ASP A 301 6.04 -16.06 -24.20
N GLN A 302 6.41 -17.07 -25.00
CA GLN A 302 7.15 -16.89 -26.25
C GLN A 302 6.43 -16.00 -27.27
N GLN A 303 5.11 -15.91 -27.21
CA GLN A 303 4.27 -15.07 -28.06
C GLN A 303 4.11 -13.63 -27.52
N GLY A 304 4.71 -13.33 -26.35
CA GLY A 304 4.55 -12.04 -25.68
C GLY A 304 3.21 -11.88 -24.96
N ILE A 305 2.46 -12.97 -24.74
CA ILE A 305 1.23 -12.94 -23.97
C ILE A 305 1.55 -12.89 -22.48
N LEU A 306 0.99 -11.92 -21.73
CA LEU A 306 1.13 -11.86 -20.28
C LEU A 306 0.45 -13.07 -19.64
N ARG A 307 1.22 -13.91 -18.95
CA ARG A 307 0.74 -15.12 -18.30
C ARG A 307 0.65 -15.00 -16.78
N TYR A 308 1.48 -14.15 -16.19
CA TYR A 308 1.50 -13.91 -14.75
C TYR A 308 1.87 -12.46 -14.46
N ALA A 309 1.24 -11.88 -13.43
CA ALA A 309 1.58 -10.58 -12.87
C ALA A 309 1.33 -10.62 -11.35
N GLY A 310 2.36 -10.43 -10.53
CA GLY A 310 2.19 -10.49 -9.09
C GLY A 310 3.48 -10.69 -8.29
N ARG A 311 3.33 -11.27 -7.10
CA ARG A 311 4.44 -11.49 -6.17
C ARG A 311 5.37 -12.63 -6.59
N ILE A 312 6.61 -12.59 -6.09
CA ILE A 312 7.60 -13.66 -6.30
C ILE A 312 7.22 -14.89 -5.47
N ASP A 313 6.95 -14.67 -4.19
CA ASP A 313 6.53 -15.69 -3.23
C ASP A 313 5.68 -15.09 -2.09
N ASP A 314 5.37 -15.86 -1.06
CA ASP A 314 4.43 -15.48 -0.01
C ASP A 314 5.08 -14.90 1.25
N ARG A 315 6.42 -14.72 1.29
CA ARG A 315 7.13 -14.22 2.47
C ARG A 315 8.32 -13.34 2.08
N ARG A 316 8.56 -12.32 2.91
CA ARG A 316 9.75 -11.50 2.81
C ARG A 316 11.01 -12.27 3.26
N GLU A 317 10.88 -13.04 4.33
CA GLU A 317 11.93 -13.88 4.88
C GLU A 317 11.99 -15.20 4.10
N GLN A 318 13.14 -15.49 3.49
CA GLN A 318 13.31 -16.62 2.57
C GLN A 318 13.02 -17.97 3.24
N GLU A 319 13.44 -18.12 4.48
CA GLU A 319 13.27 -19.34 5.28
C GLU A 319 11.80 -19.63 5.65
N LEU A 320 10.93 -18.62 5.55
CA LEU A 320 9.50 -18.74 5.86
C LEU A 320 8.62 -18.96 4.62
N VAL A 321 9.22 -19.00 3.41
CA VAL A 321 8.49 -19.18 2.15
C VAL A 321 7.78 -20.54 2.14
N LYS A 322 6.46 -20.50 1.97
CA LYS A 322 5.62 -21.71 1.82
C LYS A 322 5.05 -21.85 0.40
N ASN A 323 4.92 -20.73 -0.31
CA ASN A 323 4.35 -20.68 -1.66
C ASN A 323 5.21 -19.85 -2.60
N ALA A 324 6.08 -20.50 -3.35
CA ALA A 324 6.87 -19.90 -4.43
C ALA A 324 6.01 -19.79 -5.71
N VAL A 325 4.99 -18.93 -5.69
CA VAL A 325 3.95 -18.84 -6.74
C VAL A 325 4.52 -18.50 -8.11
N LEU A 326 5.54 -17.62 -8.19
CA LEU A 326 6.20 -17.31 -9.46
C LEU A 326 6.91 -18.53 -10.08
N ASN A 327 7.59 -19.35 -9.29
CA ASN A 327 8.22 -20.57 -9.78
C ASN A 327 7.16 -21.52 -10.36
N LYS A 328 6.01 -21.66 -9.70
CA LYS A 328 4.88 -22.45 -10.22
C LYS A 328 4.33 -21.89 -11.53
N ALA A 329 4.27 -20.56 -11.66
CA ALA A 329 3.85 -19.90 -12.89
C ALA A 329 4.85 -20.15 -14.04
N ILE A 330 6.16 -20.04 -13.77
CA ILE A 330 7.22 -20.36 -14.74
C ILE A 330 7.10 -21.82 -15.19
N ASP A 331 6.94 -22.76 -14.26
CA ASP A 331 6.77 -24.18 -14.56
C ASP A 331 5.54 -24.44 -15.44
N ALA A 332 4.44 -23.77 -15.13
CA ALA A 332 3.19 -23.90 -15.89
C ALA A 332 3.33 -23.36 -17.32
N VAL A 333 3.96 -22.19 -17.50
CA VAL A 333 4.22 -21.60 -18.83
C VAL A 333 5.11 -22.52 -19.68
N LEU A 334 6.19 -23.03 -19.09
CA LEU A 334 7.14 -23.87 -19.81
C LEU A 334 6.59 -25.27 -20.15
N SER A 335 5.65 -25.76 -19.37
CA SER A 335 5.05 -27.10 -19.57
C SER A 335 3.66 -27.09 -20.20
N GLY A 336 3.11 -25.90 -20.51
CA GLY A 336 1.76 -25.76 -21.03
C GLY A 336 0.65 -26.16 -20.05
N LYS A 337 0.95 -26.19 -18.74
CA LYS A 337 -0.01 -26.54 -17.68
C LYS A 337 -0.85 -25.33 -17.27
N LYS A 338 -1.92 -25.60 -16.49
CA LYS A 338 -2.75 -24.55 -15.89
C LYS A 338 -1.89 -23.65 -15.00
N LEU A 339 -2.00 -22.34 -15.23
CA LEU A 339 -1.34 -21.32 -14.40
C LEU A 339 -1.88 -21.32 -12.98
N PRO A 340 -1.03 -21.09 -11.98
CA PRO A 340 -1.51 -20.78 -10.64
C PRO A 340 -2.31 -19.46 -10.66
N GLU A 341 -3.18 -19.30 -9.68
CA GLU A 341 -3.84 -18.02 -9.48
C GLU A 341 -2.79 -16.95 -9.19
N ALA A 342 -2.88 -15.82 -9.89
CA ALA A 342 -1.96 -14.71 -9.67
C ALA A 342 -2.26 -14.06 -8.32
N GLU A 343 -1.25 -13.98 -7.47
CA GLU A 343 -1.36 -13.36 -6.17
C GLU A 343 -0.72 -11.96 -6.18
N PRO A 344 -1.37 -10.94 -5.56
CA PRO A 344 -0.87 -9.57 -5.56
C PRO A 344 0.56 -9.48 -5.04
N ALA A 345 1.40 -8.71 -5.72
CA ALA A 345 2.72 -8.39 -5.20
C ALA A 345 2.59 -7.52 -3.94
N PHE A 346 3.49 -7.71 -3.00
CA PHE A 346 3.65 -6.86 -1.84
C PHE A 346 5.04 -6.21 -1.86
N GLY A 347 5.10 -4.97 -1.46
CA GLY A 347 6.35 -4.21 -1.49
C GLY A 347 6.13 -2.71 -1.38
N CYS A 348 7.21 -1.94 -1.55
CA CYS A 348 7.12 -0.48 -1.60
C CYS A 348 6.54 -0.05 -2.96
N ALA A 349 5.66 0.96 -2.96
CA ALA A 349 5.16 1.47 -4.23
C ALA A 349 6.28 2.11 -5.05
N ILE A 350 6.16 1.99 -6.35
CA ILE A 350 7.00 2.72 -7.29
C ILE A 350 6.67 4.21 -7.19
N THR A 351 7.67 5.06 -6.91
CA THR A 351 7.50 6.51 -6.86
C THR A 351 7.20 7.04 -8.25
N ALA A 352 6.10 7.80 -8.38
CA ALA A 352 5.70 8.34 -9.67
C ALA A 352 6.59 9.53 -10.08
N LYS A 353 6.90 9.65 -11.37
CA LYS A 353 7.48 10.85 -11.97
C LYS A 353 6.42 11.96 -11.92
N ARG A 354 6.80 13.13 -11.45
CA ARG A 354 5.95 14.34 -11.35
C ARG A 354 5.74 14.99 -12.71
#